data_9639057bd78d39e5a44493d6ee2dc128
#
_entry.id   9639057bd78d39e5a44493d6ee2dc128
#
_cell.length_a   1.000
_cell.length_b   1.000
_cell.length_c   1.000
_cell.angle_alpha   90.00
_cell.angle_beta   90.00
_cell.angle_gamma   90.00
#
_symmetry.space_group_name_H-M   'P 1'
#
loop_
_entity.id
_entity.type
_entity.pdbx_description
1 polymer ?
#
loop_
_entity_poly.entity_id
_entity_poly.type
_entity_poly.pdbx_seq_one_letter_code
_entity_poly.pdbx_strand_id
1 'polypeptide(L)'
;MWTPPRLRLRAYDHGNVVVPYIKSYEEYLEAGRHKPKYRRRCIASAIHFGQWLSAEGRTHEHINEAVVGLFLSEHLPRCDCPRPVPLELNTNRAALNQLIRIVCSLSGIAREADDELTRELARFDEKMAEVWGLSTGTRYSRRRIIRRLLIAQFGPGPIDVGSISPSAVRGFVLGDAISSASAIRGRGDAVRCYLRYRELLGDRVTDLRSAVPRPASWRQAALPDTLTADEVQQLLRSFDVVCPSRRRGYAIVRCLVDLGLRCSEVANLRLDDIDWHEGTVRLAAGKTRRTDVLPLPAATGAAIADYLREERPNTSCRSIFVRHVAPLGKPVGRRVVQRTVRAAYLRCGWDRTRAHILRHTMATRLLNAGTPMKQIADILRHRNLATSAIYTKVDHPRLAAVALSWPGSAS
;
A
#
# COMPACT_ATOMS: atom_id res chain seq x y z
N MET A 1 -19.85 38.49 -0.74
CA MET A 1 -19.87 37.32 0.19
C MET A 1 -20.95 36.37 -0.28
N TRP A 2 -20.64 35.34 -1.01
CA TRP A 2 -21.63 34.38 -1.51
C TRP A 2 -21.79 33.27 -0.46
N THR A 3 -22.96 33.26 0.19
CA THR A 3 -23.34 32.20 1.12
C THR A 3 -23.84 31.01 0.30
N PRO A 4 -23.22 29.84 0.40
CA PRO A 4 -23.69 28.68 -0.36
C PRO A 4 -25.09 28.28 0.12
N PRO A 5 -26.03 27.91 -0.77
CA PRO A 5 -27.33 27.43 -0.35
C PRO A 5 -27.16 26.22 0.54
N ARG A 6 -27.63 26.28 1.77
CA ARG A 6 -27.80 25.11 2.64
C ARG A 6 -28.62 24.11 1.83
N LEU A 7 -28.06 22.94 1.58
CA LEU A 7 -28.83 21.81 1.06
C LEU A 7 -30.08 21.72 1.90
N ARG A 8 -31.26 21.95 1.29
CA ARG A 8 -32.54 21.78 1.96
C ARG A 8 -32.70 20.27 2.21
N LEU A 9 -32.16 19.78 3.32
CA LEU A 9 -32.32 18.41 3.82
C LEU A 9 -33.79 18.04 4.01
N ARG A 10 -34.70 19.05 4.11
CA ARG A 10 -36.13 18.88 4.39
C ARG A 10 -36.93 18.06 3.37
N ALA A 11 -36.41 17.82 2.17
CA ALA A 11 -37.11 17.01 1.16
C ALA A 11 -36.81 15.51 1.24
N TYR A 12 -35.86 15.09 2.10
CA TYR A 12 -35.36 13.69 2.17
C TYR A 12 -35.58 13.07 3.57
N ASP A 13 -36.28 13.75 4.46
CA ASP A 13 -36.26 13.51 5.92
C ASP A 13 -37.21 12.41 6.41
N HIS A 14 -38.16 11.95 5.62
CA HIS A 14 -39.10 10.95 6.10
C HIS A 14 -38.57 9.53 5.81
N GLY A 15 -38.00 8.90 6.86
CA GLY A 15 -37.66 7.49 6.86
C GLY A 15 -36.26 7.12 6.36
N ASN A 16 -35.37 8.09 6.07
CA ASN A 16 -34.02 7.76 5.61
C ASN A 16 -33.11 7.37 6.77
N VAL A 17 -32.69 6.13 6.78
CA VAL A 17 -31.91 5.43 7.84
C VAL A 17 -30.59 6.12 8.17
N VAL A 18 -29.97 6.85 7.24
CA VAL A 18 -28.65 7.48 7.46
C VAL A 18 -28.73 8.92 7.95
N VAL A 19 -29.89 9.55 7.95
CA VAL A 19 -30.06 10.97 8.36
C VAL A 19 -29.48 11.26 9.75
N PRO A 20 -29.67 10.43 10.77
CA PRO A 20 -29.08 10.66 12.10
C PRO A 20 -27.55 10.79 12.08
N TYR A 21 -26.88 10.22 11.11
CA TYR A 21 -25.41 10.15 11.01
C TYR A 21 -24.83 11.24 10.10
N ILE A 22 -25.64 11.94 9.32
CA ILE A 22 -25.18 12.91 8.31
C ILE A 22 -24.39 14.05 8.93
N LYS A 23 -24.85 14.59 10.06
CA LYS A 23 -24.14 15.69 10.75
C LYS A 23 -22.72 15.28 11.15
N SER A 24 -22.57 14.15 11.82
CA SER A 24 -21.25 13.62 12.23
C SER A 24 -20.40 13.25 11.04
N TYR A 25 -21.00 12.79 9.94
CA TYR A 25 -20.28 12.52 8.71
C TYR A 25 -19.76 13.82 8.06
N GLU A 26 -20.55 14.88 8.08
CA GLU A 26 -20.15 16.20 7.57
C GLU A 26 -18.99 16.77 8.40
N GLU A 27 -19.08 16.73 9.73
CA GLU A 27 -18.01 17.12 10.65
C GLU A 27 -16.70 16.33 10.41
N TYR A 28 -16.80 15.02 10.20
CA TYR A 28 -15.67 14.18 9.83
C TYR A 28 -15.00 14.61 8.53
N LEU A 29 -15.80 14.93 7.50
CA LEU A 29 -15.30 15.40 6.21
C LEU A 29 -14.66 16.79 6.32
N GLU A 30 -15.20 17.67 7.17
CA GLU A 30 -14.65 19.00 7.46
C GLU A 30 -13.34 18.91 8.22
N ALA A 31 -13.29 18.13 9.28
CA ALA A 31 -12.07 17.87 10.03
C ALA A 31 -10.96 17.30 9.14
N GLY A 32 -11.33 16.49 8.13
CA GLY A 32 -10.41 16.00 7.09
C GLY A 32 -9.99 17.05 6.06
N ARG A 33 -10.51 18.28 6.12
CA ARG A 33 -10.30 19.37 5.16
C ARG A 33 -10.58 18.95 3.72
N HIS A 34 -11.70 18.20 3.52
CA HIS A 34 -12.15 17.83 2.18
C HIS A 34 -12.76 19.04 1.45
N LYS A 35 -12.54 19.11 0.12
CA LYS A 35 -13.08 20.19 -0.72
C LYS A 35 -14.62 20.19 -0.68
N PRO A 36 -15.30 21.34 -0.69
CA PRO A 36 -16.77 21.43 -0.59
C PRO A 36 -17.51 20.57 -1.62
N LYS A 37 -17.03 20.53 -2.88
CA LYS A 37 -17.60 19.70 -3.94
C LYS A 37 -17.55 18.21 -3.59
N TYR A 38 -16.43 17.73 -3.00
CA TYR A 38 -16.28 16.34 -2.59
C TYR A 38 -17.19 16.01 -1.40
N ARG A 39 -17.26 16.91 -0.39
CA ARG A 39 -18.17 16.74 0.77
C ARG A 39 -19.62 16.58 0.32
N ARG A 40 -20.11 17.48 -0.55
CA ARG A 40 -21.47 17.39 -1.11
C ARG A 40 -21.71 16.06 -1.83
N ARG A 41 -20.76 15.57 -2.60
CA ARG A 41 -20.88 14.25 -3.27
C ARG A 41 -20.95 13.10 -2.27
N CYS A 42 -20.13 13.13 -1.21
CA CYS A 42 -20.13 12.10 -0.18
C CYS A 42 -21.47 12.07 0.58
N ILE A 43 -22.00 13.23 0.95
CA ILE A 43 -23.31 13.34 1.61
C ILE A 43 -24.43 12.86 0.67
N ALA A 44 -24.41 13.27 -0.59
CA ALA A 44 -25.40 12.79 -1.58
C ALA A 44 -25.33 11.27 -1.77
N SER A 45 -24.12 10.67 -1.79
CA SER A 45 -23.95 9.20 -1.84
C SER A 45 -24.53 8.53 -0.60
N ALA A 46 -24.32 9.10 0.60
CA ALA A 46 -24.84 8.56 1.85
C ALA A 46 -26.37 8.62 1.88
N ILE A 47 -26.97 9.75 1.49
CA ILE A 47 -28.43 9.93 1.43
C ILE A 47 -29.04 8.95 0.43
N HIS A 48 -28.45 8.79 -0.75
CA HIS A 48 -28.92 7.84 -1.78
C HIS A 48 -28.90 6.39 -1.26
N PHE A 49 -27.82 6.01 -0.61
CA PHE A 49 -27.70 4.69 0.01
C PHE A 49 -28.75 4.49 1.12
N GLY A 50 -28.98 5.49 1.96
CA GLY A 50 -29.98 5.44 3.01
C GLY A 50 -31.43 5.33 2.48
N GLN A 51 -31.75 6.00 1.36
CA GLN A 51 -33.04 5.87 0.68
C GLN A 51 -33.26 4.44 0.17
N TRP A 52 -32.24 3.85 -0.47
CA TRP A 52 -32.29 2.46 -0.91
C TRP A 52 -32.46 1.50 0.27
N LEU A 53 -31.71 1.69 1.38
CA LEU A 53 -31.89 0.88 2.59
C LEU A 53 -33.31 0.93 3.12
N SER A 54 -33.90 2.15 3.19
CA SER A 54 -35.26 2.33 3.68
C SER A 54 -36.29 1.67 2.75
N ALA A 55 -36.08 1.73 1.44
CA ALA A 55 -36.95 1.07 0.45
C ALA A 55 -36.87 -0.47 0.56
N GLU A 56 -35.72 -1.01 0.93
CA GLU A 56 -35.51 -2.45 1.19
C GLU A 56 -35.95 -2.89 2.61
N GLY A 57 -36.57 -1.99 3.40
CA GLY A 57 -36.99 -2.27 4.76
C GLY A 57 -35.82 -2.52 5.75
N ARG A 58 -34.63 -2.05 5.43
CA ARG A 58 -33.43 -2.23 6.24
C ARG A 58 -33.22 -1.08 7.20
N THR A 59 -32.72 -1.39 8.41
CA THR A 59 -32.41 -0.41 9.46
C THR A 59 -30.92 -0.03 9.46
N HIS A 60 -30.55 0.90 10.35
CA HIS A 60 -29.15 1.31 10.53
C HIS A 60 -28.21 0.16 10.97
N GLU A 61 -28.73 -0.87 11.62
CA GLU A 61 -27.95 -2.07 12.02
C GLU A 61 -27.43 -2.87 10.81
N HIS A 62 -28.08 -2.72 9.66
CA HIS A 62 -27.67 -3.36 8.41
C HIS A 62 -26.58 -2.58 7.66
N ILE A 63 -26.12 -1.43 8.17
CA ILE A 63 -25.06 -0.63 7.51
C ILE A 63 -23.71 -1.27 7.70
N ASN A 64 -23.32 -2.17 6.79
CA ASN A 64 -22.06 -2.90 6.79
C ASN A 64 -21.44 -3.00 5.38
N GLU A 65 -20.22 -3.55 5.29
CA GLU A 65 -19.49 -3.67 4.02
C GLU A 65 -20.22 -4.59 3.00
N ALA A 66 -20.94 -5.61 3.45
CA ALA A 66 -21.68 -6.54 2.58
C ALA A 66 -22.87 -5.82 1.93
N VAL A 67 -23.66 -5.11 2.71
CA VAL A 67 -24.84 -4.36 2.22
C VAL A 67 -24.42 -3.20 1.32
N VAL A 68 -23.33 -2.51 1.62
CA VAL A 68 -22.73 -1.55 0.68
C VAL A 68 -22.30 -2.24 -0.60
N GLY A 69 -21.76 -3.47 -0.52
CA GLY A 69 -21.44 -4.29 -1.69
C GLY A 69 -22.66 -4.53 -2.58
N LEU A 70 -23.79 -4.95 -2.01
CA LEU A 70 -25.07 -5.17 -2.71
C LEU A 70 -25.58 -3.88 -3.38
N PHE A 71 -25.60 -2.76 -2.66
CA PHE A 71 -25.96 -1.47 -3.22
C PHE A 71 -25.11 -1.11 -4.45
N LEU A 72 -23.79 -1.31 -4.37
CA LEU A 72 -22.86 -0.98 -5.45
C LEU A 72 -22.94 -1.93 -6.65
N SER A 73 -23.30 -3.21 -6.45
CA SER A 73 -23.33 -4.23 -7.52
C SER A 73 -24.70 -4.43 -8.15
N GLU A 74 -25.77 -4.23 -7.39
CA GLU A 74 -27.13 -4.54 -7.83
C GLU A 74 -27.95 -3.29 -8.09
N HIS A 75 -28.01 -2.34 -7.12
CA HIS A 75 -28.80 -1.14 -7.25
C HIS A 75 -28.14 -0.09 -8.14
N LEU A 76 -26.88 0.27 -7.86
CA LEU A 76 -26.23 1.40 -8.52
C LEU A 76 -26.16 1.30 -10.05
N PRO A 77 -25.93 0.12 -10.68
CA PRO A 77 -25.90 -0.02 -12.14
C PRO A 77 -27.29 0.13 -12.81
N ARG A 78 -28.36 -0.15 -12.06
CA ARG A 78 -29.75 -0.13 -12.54
C ARG A 78 -30.57 1.01 -11.92
N CYS A 79 -29.88 1.97 -11.29
CA CYS A 79 -30.51 3.03 -10.51
C CYS A 79 -31.29 4.00 -11.37
N ASP A 80 -32.58 4.11 -11.12
CA ASP A 80 -33.55 5.04 -11.69
C ASP A 80 -33.98 6.14 -10.70
N CYS A 81 -33.34 6.22 -9.54
CA CYS A 81 -33.65 7.19 -8.49
C CYS A 81 -33.63 8.63 -8.99
N PRO A 82 -34.52 9.52 -8.44
CA PRO A 82 -34.57 10.92 -8.82
C PRO A 82 -33.23 11.61 -8.67
N ARG A 83 -32.80 12.30 -9.70
CA ARG A 83 -31.51 13.03 -9.73
C ARG A 83 -31.59 14.36 -8.99
N PRO A 84 -30.50 14.85 -8.38
CA PRO A 84 -29.11 14.42 -8.62
C PRO A 84 -28.60 13.39 -7.61
N VAL A 85 -28.32 12.16 -8.07
CA VAL A 85 -27.62 11.13 -7.27
C VAL A 85 -26.26 10.78 -7.89
N PRO A 86 -25.20 10.58 -7.10
CA PRO A 86 -23.91 10.15 -7.62
C PRO A 86 -23.99 8.69 -8.12
N LEU A 87 -23.63 8.45 -9.39
CA LEU A 87 -23.61 7.10 -9.99
C LEU A 87 -22.19 6.52 -10.12
N GLU A 88 -21.15 7.32 -9.90
CA GLU A 88 -19.77 6.86 -10.01
C GLU A 88 -19.40 5.85 -8.92
N LEU A 89 -19.12 4.60 -9.31
CA LEU A 89 -18.84 3.48 -8.43
C LEU A 89 -17.76 3.78 -7.39
N ASN A 90 -16.62 4.34 -7.83
CA ASN A 90 -15.48 4.60 -6.94
C ASN A 90 -15.79 5.69 -5.91
N THR A 91 -16.54 6.69 -6.29
CA THR A 91 -16.96 7.78 -5.39
C THR A 91 -17.95 7.26 -4.35
N ASN A 92 -18.96 6.49 -4.77
CA ASN A 92 -19.93 5.88 -3.85
C ASN A 92 -19.23 4.93 -2.89
N ARG A 93 -18.37 4.02 -3.38
CA ARG A 93 -17.60 3.11 -2.52
C ARG A 93 -16.77 3.85 -1.48
N ALA A 94 -16.06 4.91 -1.88
CA ALA A 94 -15.25 5.69 -0.95
C ALA A 94 -16.10 6.42 0.10
N ALA A 95 -17.22 7.01 -0.31
CA ALA A 95 -18.16 7.72 0.57
C ALA A 95 -18.79 6.76 1.57
N LEU A 96 -19.31 5.62 1.11
CA LEU A 96 -20.03 4.68 1.96
C LEU A 96 -19.09 3.94 2.92
N ASN A 97 -17.86 3.63 2.53
CA ASN A 97 -16.85 3.10 3.45
C ASN A 97 -16.46 4.10 4.56
N GLN A 98 -16.56 5.40 4.30
CA GLN A 98 -16.37 6.41 5.34
C GLN A 98 -17.61 6.49 6.24
N LEU A 99 -18.81 6.44 5.67
CA LEU A 99 -20.08 6.42 6.42
C LEU A 99 -20.13 5.24 7.41
N ILE A 100 -19.81 4.00 6.97
CA ILE A 100 -19.75 2.83 7.86
C ILE A 100 -18.91 3.11 9.10
N ARG A 101 -17.73 3.75 8.95
CA ARG A 101 -16.86 4.08 10.08
C ARG A 101 -17.52 5.01 11.08
N ILE A 102 -18.30 5.98 10.60
CA ILE A 102 -19.01 6.94 11.45
C ILE A 102 -20.16 6.22 12.17
N VAL A 103 -20.97 5.47 11.43
CA VAL A 103 -22.07 4.70 12.01
C VAL A 103 -21.57 3.77 13.11
N CYS A 104 -20.55 2.94 12.82
CA CYS A 104 -19.97 2.03 13.82
C CYS A 104 -19.42 2.76 15.04
N SER A 105 -18.84 3.97 14.88
CA SER A 105 -18.29 4.71 16.01
C SER A 105 -19.36 5.33 16.90
N LEU A 106 -20.53 5.65 16.35
CA LEU A 106 -21.63 6.31 17.07
C LEU A 106 -22.64 5.31 17.67
N SER A 107 -22.91 4.23 16.94
CA SER A 107 -23.91 3.23 17.35
C SER A 107 -23.37 2.16 18.28
N GLY A 108 -22.06 2.13 18.55
CA GLY A 108 -21.41 1.03 19.30
C GLY A 108 -21.56 -0.34 18.62
N ILE A 109 -22.12 -0.37 17.40
CA ILE A 109 -22.27 -1.58 16.60
C ILE A 109 -20.87 -2.02 16.19
N ALA A 110 -20.47 -3.22 16.62
CA ALA A 110 -19.23 -3.82 16.20
C ALA A 110 -19.16 -3.81 14.67
N ARG A 111 -18.05 -3.34 14.12
CA ARG A 111 -17.82 -3.13 12.67
C ARG A 111 -17.90 -4.41 11.84
N GLU A 112 -18.01 -5.52 12.52
CA GLU A 112 -17.99 -6.84 11.95
C GLU A 112 -19.41 -7.43 11.92
N ALA A 113 -19.88 -7.77 10.72
CA ALA A 113 -20.78 -8.89 10.67
C ALA A 113 -20.08 -10.03 11.44
N ASP A 114 -20.70 -10.55 12.49
CA ASP A 114 -20.20 -11.68 13.28
C ASP A 114 -20.31 -12.97 12.46
N ASP A 115 -19.80 -12.89 11.20
CA ASP A 115 -19.75 -14.04 10.32
C ASP A 115 -18.54 -14.90 10.65
N GLU A 116 -18.68 -16.20 10.41
CA GLU A 116 -17.64 -17.18 10.68
C GLU A 116 -16.33 -16.84 9.94
N LEU A 117 -16.42 -16.31 8.73
CA LEU A 117 -15.27 -15.88 7.92
C LEU A 117 -14.47 -14.77 8.61
N THR A 118 -15.15 -13.78 9.16
CA THR A 118 -14.49 -12.67 9.87
C THR A 118 -13.83 -13.15 11.14
N ARG A 119 -14.50 -13.99 11.92
CA ARG A 119 -13.93 -14.61 13.14
C ARG A 119 -12.72 -15.48 12.81
N GLU A 120 -12.79 -16.31 11.78
CA GLU A 120 -11.69 -17.16 11.33
C GLU A 120 -10.47 -16.33 10.90
N LEU A 121 -10.69 -15.28 10.10
CA LEU A 121 -9.61 -14.38 9.67
C LEU A 121 -8.99 -13.57 10.83
N ALA A 122 -9.77 -13.23 11.85
CA ALA A 122 -9.28 -12.57 13.05
C ALA A 122 -8.38 -13.50 13.86
N ARG A 123 -8.81 -14.75 14.14
CA ARG A 123 -8.00 -15.77 14.83
C ARG A 123 -6.70 -16.06 14.07
N PHE A 124 -6.78 -16.17 12.75
CA PHE A 124 -5.61 -16.35 11.90
C PHE A 124 -4.65 -15.16 11.98
N ASP A 125 -5.16 -13.91 12.01
CA ASP A 125 -4.33 -12.71 12.16
C ASP A 125 -3.59 -12.68 13.50
N GLU A 126 -4.30 -12.98 14.57
CA GLU A 126 -3.76 -13.07 15.93
C GLU A 126 -2.63 -14.10 16.00
N LYS A 127 -2.88 -15.32 15.47
CA LYS A 127 -1.87 -16.38 15.42
C LYS A 127 -0.62 -15.98 14.62
N MET A 128 -0.82 -15.28 13.49
CA MET A 128 0.30 -14.73 12.72
C MET A 128 1.10 -13.68 13.50
N ALA A 129 0.45 -12.90 14.36
CA ALA A 129 1.10 -11.88 15.18
C ALA A 129 1.88 -12.51 16.33
N GLU A 130 1.21 -13.34 17.13
CA GLU A 130 1.70 -13.85 18.40
C GLU A 130 2.75 -14.95 18.22
N VAL A 131 2.44 -15.96 17.41
CA VAL A 131 3.31 -17.15 17.26
C VAL A 131 4.42 -16.93 16.25
N TRP A 132 4.13 -16.24 15.14
CA TRP A 132 5.12 -16.09 14.06
C TRP A 132 5.69 -14.68 13.94
N GLY A 133 5.28 -13.74 14.78
CA GLY A 133 5.81 -12.38 14.81
C GLY A 133 5.76 -11.66 13.46
N LEU A 134 4.75 -11.94 12.62
CA LEU A 134 4.69 -11.40 11.27
C LEU A 134 4.29 -9.92 11.29
N SER A 135 4.94 -9.14 10.43
CA SER A 135 4.62 -7.73 10.30
C SER A 135 3.18 -7.51 9.83
N THR A 136 2.56 -6.42 10.29
CA THR A 136 1.19 -6.01 9.92
C THR A 136 0.95 -6.02 8.41
N GLY A 137 1.93 -5.57 7.59
CA GLY A 137 1.81 -5.59 6.12
C GLY A 137 1.76 -7.01 5.55
N THR A 138 2.53 -7.95 6.12
CA THR A 138 2.51 -9.37 5.72
C THR A 138 1.20 -10.00 6.12
N ARG A 139 0.75 -9.78 7.36
CA ARG A 139 -0.53 -10.28 7.89
C ARG A 139 -1.71 -9.80 7.04
N TYR A 140 -1.79 -8.49 6.78
CA TYR A 140 -2.82 -7.92 5.91
C TYR A 140 -2.85 -8.57 4.51
N SER A 141 -1.68 -8.77 3.89
CA SER A 141 -1.60 -9.39 2.57
C SER A 141 -2.08 -10.84 2.59
N ARG A 142 -1.65 -11.64 3.59
CA ARG A 142 -2.07 -13.04 3.75
C ARG A 142 -3.56 -13.15 4.03
N ARG A 143 -4.09 -12.37 4.98
CA ARG A 143 -5.54 -12.33 5.26
C ARG A 143 -6.36 -12.05 4.01
N ARG A 144 -5.95 -11.06 3.20
CA ARG A 144 -6.65 -10.73 1.95
C ARG A 144 -6.66 -11.89 0.96
N ILE A 145 -5.57 -12.64 0.87
CA ILE A 145 -5.48 -13.80 -0.01
C ILE A 145 -6.36 -14.93 0.52
N ILE A 146 -6.27 -15.24 1.80
CA ILE A 146 -7.07 -16.33 2.43
C ILE A 146 -8.55 -15.98 2.41
N ARG A 147 -8.94 -14.72 2.67
CA ARG A 147 -10.34 -14.31 2.52
C ARG A 147 -10.90 -14.65 1.14
N ARG A 148 -10.12 -14.44 0.08
CA ARG A 148 -10.53 -14.80 -1.29
C ARG A 148 -10.66 -16.31 -1.48
N LEU A 149 -9.75 -17.10 -0.90
CA LEU A 149 -9.84 -18.56 -0.95
C LEU A 149 -11.11 -19.04 -0.26
N LEU A 150 -11.34 -18.60 0.98
CA LEU A 150 -12.49 -19.05 1.79
C LEU A 150 -13.83 -18.64 1.15
N ILE A 151 -13.94 -17.43 0.63
CA ILE A 151 -15.13 -16.98 -0.10
C ILE A 151 -15.35 -17.83 -1.35
N ALA A 152 -14.30 -18.14 -2.10
CA ALA A 152 -14.42 -18.94 -3.32
C ALA A 152 -14.83 -20.42 -3.03
N GLN A 153 -14.47 -20.94 -1.85
CA GLN A 153 -14.78 -22.33 -1.48
C GLN A 153 -16.13 -22.46 -0.75
N PHE A 154 -16.45 -21.53 0.14
CA PHE A 154 -17.56 -21.67 1.08
C PHE A 154 -18.66 -20.61 0.92
N GLY A 155 -18.37 -19.50 0.18
CA GLY A 155 -19.30 -18.38 0.11
C GLY A 155 -19.62 -17.82 1.51
N PRO A 156 -20.92 -17.68 1.86
CA PRO A 156 -21.38 -17.28 3.19
C PRO A 156 -21.56 -18.46 4.16
N GLY A 157 -21.27 -19.68 3.72
CA GLY A 157 -21.48 -20.91 4.51
C GLY A 157 -20.39 -21.16 5.57
N PRO A 158 -20.56 -22.24 6.35
CA PRO A 158 -19.58 -22.64 7.36
C PRO A 158 -18.24 -23.03 6.72
N ILE A 159 -17.14 -22.76 7.45
CA ILE A 159 -15.79 -23.05 6.98
C ILE A 159 -15.37 -24.45 7.43
N ASP A 160 -15.44 -25.39 6.50
CA ASP A 160 -14.91 -26.75 6.67
C ASP A 160 -13.66 -26.96 5.79
N VAL A 161 -12.48 -26.76 6.37
CA VAL A 161 -11.20 -26.89 5.64
C VAL A 161 -10.97 -28.33 5.16
N GLY A 162 -11.54 -29.33 5.84
CA GLY A 162 -11.44 -30.73 5.44
C GLY A 162 -12.16 -31.05 4.12
N SER A 163 -13.16 -30.26 3.74
CA SER A 163 -13.89 -30.42 2.48
C SER A 163 -13.16 -29.77 1.26
N ILE A 164 -12.11 -29.02 1.46
CA ILE A 164 -11.35 -28.41 0.35
C ILE A 164 -10.58 -29.50 -0.41
N SER A 165 -10.76 -29.59 -1.71
CA SER A 165 -9.99 -30.54 -2.52
C SER A 165 -8.55 -30.01 -2.78
N PRO A 166 -7.54 -30.91 -2.89
CA PRO A 166 -6.19 -30.56 -3.29
C PRO A 166 -6.13 -29.83 -4.65
N SER A 167 -7.00 -30.19 -5.59
CA SER A 167 -7.13 -29.55 -6.89
C SER A 167 -7.62 -28.09 -6.78
N ALA A 168 -8.56 -27.80 -5.89
CA ALA A 168 -9.05 -26.44 -5.63
C ALA A 168 -7.94 -25.54 -5.04
N VAL A 169 -7.15 -26.05 -4.09
CA VAL A 169 -5.98 -25.36 -3.55
C VAL A 169 -4.97 -25.06 -4.65
N ARG A 170 -4.66 -26.06 -5.48
CA ARG A 170 -3.73 -25.90 -6.60
C ARG A 170 -4.22 -24.86 -7.60
N GLY A 171 -5.48 -24.94 -8.01
CA GLY A 171 -6.11 -23.99 -8.94
C GLY A 171 -6.09 -22.56 -8.40
N PHE A 172 -6.47 -22.36 -7.14
CA PHE A 172 -6.43 -21.06 -6.50
C PHE A 172 -5.02 -20.46 -6.47
N VAL A 173 -3.99 -21.26 -6.15
CA VAL A 173 -2.61 -20.79 -6.06
C VAL A 173 -2.04 -20.44 -7.44
N LEU A 174 -2.29 -21.27 -8.45
CA LEU A 174 -1.88 -20.99 -9.82
C LEU A 174 -2.60 -19.75 -10.37
N GLY A 175 -3.94 -19.66 -10.11
CA GLY A 175 -4.77 -18.58 -10.66
C GLY A 175 -4.85 -18.67 -12.18
N ASP A 176 -5.14 -17.53 -12.82
CA ASP A 176 -5.27 -17.45 -14.27
C ASP A 176 -3.92 -17.65 -14.99
N ALA A 177 -3.96 -18.03 -16.26
CA ALA A 177 -2.79 -18.31 -17.10
C ALA A 177 -1.76 -17.16 -17.19
N ILE A 178 -2.19 -15.91 -16.92
CA ILE A 178 -1.37 -14.70 -16.95
C ILE A 178 -0.70 -14.40 -15.59
N SER A 179 -0.89 -15.27 -14.60
CA SER A 179 -0.35 -15.01 -13.24
C SER A 179 1.18 -15.06 -13.20
N SER A 180 1.81 -13.98 -12.73
CA SER A 180 3.27 -13.94 -12.56
C SER A 180 3.75 -14.94 -11.50
N ALA A 181 4.96 -15.49 -11.65
CA ALA A 181 5.59 -16.39 -10.67
C ALA A 181 5.64 -15.78 -9.26
N SER A 182 5.77 -14.45 -9.14
CA SER A 182 5.72 -13.72 -7.88
C SER A 182 4.33 -13.75 -7.23
N ALA A 183 3.28 -13.64 -8.05
CA ALA A 183 1.90 -13.71 -7.57
C ALA A 183 1.54 -15.13 -7.11
N ILE A 184 1.95 -16.15 -7.87
CA ILE A 184 1.78 -17.57 -7.52
C ILE A 184 2.49 -17.86 -6.20
N ARG A 185 3.74 -17.41 -6.05
CA ARG A 185 4.51 -17.56 -4.80
C ARG A 185 3.81 -16.89 -3.63
N GLY A 186 3.35 -15.64 -3.80
CA GLY A 186 2.65 -14.90 -2.75
C GLY A 186 1.36 -15.58 -2.29
N ARG A 187 0.58 -16.15 -3.23
CA ARG A 187 -0.61 -16.97 -2.91
C ARG A 187 -0.20 -18.25 -2.19
N GLY A 188 0.79 -18.97 -2.71
CA GLY A 188 1.28 -20.21 -2.09
C GLY A 188 1.81 -19.98 -0.67
N ASP A 189 2.53 -18.91 -0.41
CA ASP A 189 3.03 -18.57 0.94
C ASP A 189 1.89 -18.24 1.90
N ALA A 190 0.84 -17.57 1.43
CA ALA A 190 -0.34 -17.29 2.24
C ALA A 190 -1.11 -18.58 2.58
N VAL A 191 -1.34 -19.43 1.58
CA VAL A 191 -2.06 -20.72 1.76
C VAL A 191 -1.27 -21.65 2.68
N ARG A 192 0.04 -21.84 2.48
CA ARG A 192 0.88 -22.63 3.39
C ARG A 192 0.82 -22.13 4.83
N CYS A 193 0.82 -20.81 5.01
CA CYS A 193 0.70 -20.20 6.33
C CYS A 193 -0.65 -20.47 6.98
N TYR A 194 -1.73 -20.42 6.20
CA TYR A 194 -3.07 -20.72 6.68
C TYR A 194 -3.24 -22.20 7.01
N LEU A 195 -2.82 -23.09 6.14
CA LEU A 195 -2.85 -24.53 6.40
C LEU A 195 -2.01 -24.92 7.62
N ARG A 196 -0.86 -24.28 7.84
CA ARG A 196 -0.09 -24.46 9.08
C ARG A 196 -0.88 -24.00 10.32
N TYR A 197 -1.65 -22.93 10.22
CA TYR A 197 -2.52 -22.46 11.29
C TYR A 197 -3.63 -23.48 11.57
N ARG A 198 -4.28 -24.01 10.55
CA ARG A 198 -5.33 -25.02 10.68
C ARG A 198 -4.81 -26.34 11.27
N GLU A 199 -3.60 -26.74 10.89
CA GLU A 199 -2.90 -27.91 11.47
C GLU A 199 -2.68 -27.76 12.99
N LEU A 200 -2.36 -26.52 13.46
CA LEU A 200 -2.26 -26.23 14.90
C LEU A 200 -3.60 -26.31 15.64
N LEU A 201 -4.71 -26.24 14.93
CA LEU A 201 -6.07 -26.44 15.46
C LEU A 201 -6.54 -27.90 15.40
N GLY A 202 -5.70 -28.80 14.83
CA GLY A 202 -5.99 -30.22 14.73
C GLY A 202 -6.53 -30.70 13.39
N ASP A 203 -6.65 -29.83 12.39
CA ASP A 203 -7.14 -30.25 11.06
C ASP A 203 -6.12 -31.08 10.31
N ARG A 204 -6.59 -32.07 9.57
CA ARG A 204 -5.80 -32.89 8.66
C ARG A 204 -5.61 -32.19 7.33
N VAL A 205 -4.49 -31.47 7.16
CA VAL A 205 -4.21 -30.61 5.98
C VAL A 205 -2.98 -31.04 5.18
N THR A 206 -2.46 -32.24 5.43
CA THR A 206 -1.22 -32.74 4.79
C THR A 206 -1.33 -32.76 3.27
N ASP A 207 -2.44 -33.30 2.74
CA ASP A 207 -2.69 -33.41 1.30
C ASP A 207 -2.87 -32.03 0.66
N LEU A 208 -3.57 -31.13 1.35
CA LEU A 208 -3.72 -29.74 0.91
C LEU A 208 -2.38 -28.99 0.85
N ARG A 209 -1.49 -29.23 1.82
CA ARG A 209 -0.16 -28.62 1.85
C ARG A 209 0.73 -29.13 0.73
N SER A 210 0.67 -30.42 0.43
CA SER A 210 1.41 -31.03 -0.67
C SER A 210 0.98 -30.51 -2.04
N ALA A 211 -0.31 -30.22 -2.19
CA ALA A 211 -0.89 -29.66 -3.41
C ALA A 211 -0.50 -28.20 -3.70
N VAL A 212 0.08 -27.46 -2.73
CA VAL A 212 0.45 -26.05 -2.92
C VAL A 212 1.68 -25.93 -3.82
N PRO A 213 1.58 -25.38 -5.04
CA PRO A 213 2.68 -25.28 -5.97
C PRO A 213 3.83 -24.44 -5.42
N ARG A 214 5.06 -24.82 -5.76
CA ARG A 214 6.27 -24.06 -5.52
C ARG A 214 6.93 -23.75 -6.87
N PRO A 215 6.60 -22.59 -7.49
CA PRO A 215 7.25 -22.24 -8.74
C PRO A 215 8.76 -22.12 -8.53
N ALA A 216 9.53 -22.62 -9.48
CA ALA A 216 10.97 -22.46 -9.48
C ALA A 216 11.32 -20.96 -9.30
N SER A 217 12.26 -20.71 -8.42
CA SER A 217 12.72 -19.37 -8.12
C SER A 217 14.18 -19.24 -8.54
N TRP A 218 14.38 -18.78 -9.74
CA TRP A 218 15.69 -18.36 -10.20
C TRP A 218 16.04 -17.03 -9.53
N ARG A 219 16.41 -17.08 -8.25
CA ARG A 219 16.92 -15.91 -7.56
C ARG A 219 18.10 -15.41 -8.37
N GLN A 220 18.12 -14.12 -8.68
CA GLN A 220 19.22 -13.48 -9.42
C GLN A 220 19.34 -13.88 -10.92
N ALA A 221 18.30 -14.44 -11.56
CA ALA A 221 18.36 -14.75 -12.99
C ALA A 221 18.56 -13.49 -13.86
N ALA A 222 17.95 -12.35 -13.48
CA ALA A 222 18.12 -11.10 -14.18
C ALA A 222 19.09 -10.16 -13.46
N LEU A 223 19.76 -9.30 -14.22
CA LEU A 223 20.51 -8.16 -13.69
C LEU A 223 19.56 -7.19 -12.99
N PRO A 224 20.02 -6.46 -11.96
CA PRO A 224 19.21 -5.41 -11.35
C PRO A 224 18.94 -4.30 -12.37
N ASP A 225 17.69 -3.94 -12.51
CA ASP A 225 17.30 -2.76 -13.30
C ASP A 225 17.77 -1.50 -12.56
N THR A 226 18.56 -0.65 -13.26
CA THR A 226 19.19 0.56 -12.71
C THR A 226 19.03 1.71 -13.69
N LEU A 227 19.20 2.93 -13.21
CA LEU A 227 19.28 4.15 -14.02
C LEU A 227 20.73 4.52 -14.26
N THR A 228 21.03 5.03 -15.46
CA THR A 228 22.31 5.69 -15.75
C THR A 228 22.40 7.04 -15.01
N ALA A 229 23.58 7.67 -15.03
CA ALA A 229 23.74 9.00 -14.43
C ALA A 229 22.83 10.02 -15.12
N ASP A 230 22.75 10.00 -16.45
CA ASP A 230 21.90 10.91 -17.24
C ASP A 230 20.41 10.66 -17.00
N GLU A 231 19.97 9.40 -16.89
CA GLU A 231 18.59 9.08 -16.51
C GLU A 231 18.25 9.58 -15.11
N VAL A 232 19.18 9.51 -14.14
CA VAL A 232 18.97 10.07 -12.80
C VAL A 232 18.82 11.60 -12.89
N GLN A 233 19.65 12.29 -13.68
CA GLN A 233 19.52 13.72 -13.88
C GLN A 233 18.20 14.07 -14.58
N GLN A 234 17.81 13.33 -15.62
CA GLN A 234 16.53 13.52 -16.30
C GLN A 234 15.35 13.33 -15.33
N LEU A 235 15.40 12.30 -14.48
CA LEU A 235 14.38 12.05 -13.47
C LEU A 235 14.26 13.22 -12.48
N LEU A 236 15.37 13.77 -12.02
CA LEU A 236 15.39 14.93 -11.12
C LEU A 236 14.86 16.19 -11.80
N ARG A 237 15.27 16.46 -13.03
CA ARG A 237 14.77 17.58 -13.86
C ARG A 237 13.28 17.45 -14.19
N SER A 238 12.70 16.24 -14.13
CA SER A 238 11.27 16.07 -14.34
C SER A 238 10.40 16.78 -13.30
N PHE A 239 11.00 17.34 -12.24
CA PHE A 239 10.34 18.16 -11.23
C PHE A 239 10.51 19.67 -11.49
N ASP A 240 11.21 20.10 -12.53
CA ASP A 240 11.34 21.52 -12.89
C ASP A 240 10.03 22.05 -13.49
N VAL A 241 9.21 21.16 -14.03
CA VAL A 241 7.86 21.51 -14.52
C VAL A 241 6.87 21.67 -13.35
N VAL A 242 5.85 22.49 -13.57
CA VAL A 242 4.77 22.66 -12.60
C VAL A 242 3.97 21.37 -12.48
N CYS A 243 4.04 20.75 -11.33
CA CYS A 243 3.30 19.53 -11.04
C CYS A 243 2.81 19.50 -9.58
N PRO A 244 1.73 18.77 -9.29
CA PRO A 244 1.19 18.66 -7.92
C PRO A 244 2.22 18.11 -6.94
N SER A 245 2.38 18.80 -5.80
CA SER A 245 3.33 18.40 -4.74
C SER A 245 4.77 18.25 -5.25
N ARG A 246 5.23 19.21 -6.04
CA ARG A 246 6.51 19.22 -6.73
C ARG A 246 7.69 19.05 -5.78
N ARG A 247 7.79 19.93 -4.76
CA ARG A 247 8.90 19.92 -3.81
C ARG A 247 8.90 18.66 -2.96
N ARG A 248 7.72 18.21 -2.49
CA ARG A 248 7.59 16.92 -1.81
C ARG A 248 8.05 15.76 -2.69
N GLY A 249 7.63 15.76 -3.95
CA GLY A 249 8.00 14.72 -4.90
C GLY A 249 9.49 14.66 -5.16
N TYR A 250 10.11 15.81 -5.37
CA TYR A 250 11.55 15.95 -5.56
C TYR A 250 12.33 15.45 -4.34
N ALA A 251 11.99 15.91 -3.14
CA ALA A 251 12.63 15.46 -1.90
C ALA A 251 12.48 13.94 -1.68
N ILE A 252 11.32 13.36 -1.98
CA ILE A 252 11.09 11.90 -1.93
C ILE A 252 12.06 11.17 -2.88
N VAL A 253 12.18 11.64 -4.13
CA VAL A 253 13.04 10.98 -5.12
C VAL A 253 14.52 11.11 -4.72
N ARG A 254 14.94 12.27 -4.20
CA ARG A 254 16.29 12.48 -3.65
C ARG A 254 16.59 11.47 -2.52
N CYS A 255 15.67 11.32 -1.55
CA CYS A 255 15.84 10.33 -0.48
C CYS A 255 16.00 8.88 -1.02
N LEU A 256 15.32 8.55 -2.10
CA LEU A 256 15.39 7.20 -2.68
C LEU A 256 16.69 6.97 -3.47
N VAL A 257 17.14 7.96 -4.25
CA VAL A 257 18.29 7.81 -5.16
C VAL A 257 19.62 8.08 -4.49
N ASP A 258 19.66 9.01 -3.51
CA ASP A 258 20.91 9.38 -2.85
C ASP A 258 21.19 8.57 -1.59
N LEU A 259 20.15 8.23 -0.81
CA LEU A 259 20.27 7.47 0.43
C LEU A 259 19.89 5.99 0.24
N GLY A 260 19.38 5.60 -0.92
CA GLY A 260 18.92 4.24 -1.18
C GLY A 260 17.80 3.77 -0.24
N LEU A 261 16.99 4.66 0.30
CA LEU A 261 15.93 4.33 1.25
C LEU A 261 14.85 3.46 0.60
N ARG A 262 14.21 2.62 1.41
CA ARG A 262 12.97 1.94 0.97
C ARG A 262 11.78 2.90 1.01
N CYS A 263 10.78 2.70 0.15
CA CYS A 263 9.58 3.55 0.15
C CYS A 263 8.89 3.64 1.52
N SER A 264 8.96 2.60 2.34
CA SER A 264 8.42 2.62 3.69
C SER A 264 9.27 3.44 4.67
N GLU A 265 10.58 3.44 4.49
CA GLU A 265 11.51 4.26 5.29
C GLU A 265 11.29 5.73 4.98
N VAL A 266 11.23 6.11 3.71
CA VAL A 266 10.90 7.49 3.30
C VAL A 266 9.54 7.94 3.85
N ALA A 267 8.52 7.08 3.76
CA ALA A 267 7.18 7.41 4.27
C ALA A 267 7.13 7.61 5.79
N ASN A 268 8.02 6.95 6.52
CA ASN A 268 8.07 6.98 7.98
C ASN A 268 9.06 7.98 8.56
N LEU A 269 9.84 8.71 7.72
CA LEU A 269 10.77 9.74 8.20
C LEU A 269 10.06 10.81 9.00
N ARG A 270 10.62 11.15 10.14
CA ARG A 270 10.13 12.17 11.07
C ARG A 270 11.04 13.40 11.09
N LEU A 271 10.52 14.51 11.55
CA LEU A 271 11.31 15.75 11.72
C LEU A 271 12.48 15.53 12.67
N ASP A 272 12.31 14.72 13.70
CA ASP A 272 13.33 14.41 14.71
C ASP A 272 14.39 13.40 14.22
N ASP A 273 14.20 12.82 13.03
CA ASP A 273 15.16 11.89 12.46
C ASP A 273 16.31 12.58 11.73
N ILE A 274 16.18 13.88 11.45
CA ILE A 274 17.23 14.67 10.78
C ILE A 274 17.97 15.50 11.81
N ASP A 275 19.27 15.27 11.91
CA ASP A 275 20.18 16.19 12.57
C ASP A 275 20.76 17.14 11.53
N TRP A 276 20.26 18.39 11.57
CA TRP A 276 20.67 19.44 10.63
C TRP A 276 22.06 19.99 10.92
N HIS A 277 22.53 19.88 12.15
CA HIS A 277 23.85 20.34 12.56
C HIS A 277 24.92 19.36 12.09
N GLU A 278 24.72 18.08 12.40
CA GLU A 278 25.66 17.02 12.01
C GLU A 278 25.47 16.56 10.56
N GLY A 279 24.45 17.02 9.86
CA GLY A 279 24.15 16.59 8.48
C GLY A 279 23.88 15.08 8.40
N THR A 280 23.11 14.53 9.33
CA THR A 280 22.81 13.09 9.37
C THR A 280 21.31 12.80 9.40
N VAL A 281 20.94 11.61 8.99
CA VAL A 281 19.57 11.11 9.10
C VAL A 281 19.57 9.78 9.87
N ARG A 282 18.76 9.75 10.92
CA ARG A 282 18.52 8.55 11.72
C ARG A 282 17.35 7.78 11.15
N LEU A 283 17.54 6.51 10.94
CA LEU A 283 16.49 5.63 10.43
C LEU A 283 16.02 4.73 11.56
N ALA A 284 14.74 4.95 11.95
CA ALA A 284 14.13 4.14 12.99
C ALA A 284 14.21 2.66 12.66
N ALA A 285 14.40 1.86 13.69
CA ALA A 285 14.51 0.43 13.60
C ALA A 285 13.35 -0.19 12.81
N GLY A 286 13.63 -0.69 11.63
CA GLY A 286 12.69 -1.54 10.90
C GLY A 286 12.51 -2.88 11.61
N LYS A 287 12.34 -3.96 10.87
CA LYS A 287 12.24 -5.33 11.41
C LYS A 287 13.46 -5.79 12.25
N THR A 288 14.55 -5.03 12.30
CA THR A 288 15.84 -5.42 12.95
C THR A 288 16.10 -4.80 14.30
N ARG A 289 15.24 -3.89 14.80
CA ARG A 289 15.45 -3.14 16.05
C ARG A 289 16.79 -2.35 16.12
N ARG A 290 17.55 -2.23 15.03
CA ARG A 290 18.76 -1.39 14.96
C ARG A 290 18.38 -0.03 14.43
N THR A 291 18.85 1.02 15.08
CA THR A 291 18.80 2.39 14.57
C THR A 291 20.06 2.62 13.76
N ASP A 292 19.92 2.96 12.50
CA ASP A 292 21.04 3.25 11.62
C ASP A 292 21.09 4.77 11.38
N VAL A 293 22.31 5.33 11.42
CA VAL A 293 22.57 6.74 11.10
C VAL A 293 23.30 6.79 9.78
N LEU A 294 22.79 7.57 8.84
CA LEU A 294 23.43 7.78 7.53
C LEU A 294 23.79 9.26 7.36
N PRO A 295 24.89 9.58 6.66
CA PRO A 295 25.16 10.96 6.25
C PRO A 295 24.03 11.44 5.33
N LEU A 296 23.58 12.66 5.51
CA LEU A 296 22.57 13.32 4.70
C LEU A 296 23.25 14.16 3.61
N PRO A 297 23.24 13.76 2.33
CA PRO A 297 23.83 14.55 1.26
C PRO A 297 23.20 15.95 1.23
N ALA A 298 24.03 16.98 1.06
CA ALA A 298 23.62 18.40 1.08
C ALA A 298 22.43 18.67 0.15
N ALA A 299 22.44 18.13 -1.07
CA ALA A 299 21.36 18.29 -2.03
C ALA A 299 20.03 17.62 -1.57
N THR A 300 20.10 16.50 -0.84
CA THR A 300 18.91 15.85 -0.28
C THR A 300 18.38 16.65 0.92
N GLY A 301 19.28 17.11 1.78
CA GLY A 301 18.94 18.00 2.90
C GLY A 301 18.27 19.29 2.44
N ALA A 302 18.86 19.96 1.44
CA ALA A 302 18.29 21.16 0.84
C ALA A 302 16.88 20.91 0.25
N ALA A 303 16.69 19.79 -0.45
CA ALA A 303 15.39 19.43 -1.02
C ALA A 303 14.31 19.17 0.07
N ILE A 304 14.70 18.54 1.18
CA ILE A 304 13.79 18.36 2.33
C ILE A 304 13.47 19.69 2.98
N ALA A 305 14.47 20.53 3.25
CA ALA A 305 14.29 21.85 3.85
C ALA A 305 13.40 22.75 3.00
N ASP A 306 13.58 22.75 1.68
CA ASP A 306 12.77 23.48 0.73
C ASP A 306 11.30 23.01 0.76
N TYR A 307 11.08 21.70 0.78
CA TYR A 307 9.74 21.16 0.94
C TYR A 307 9.10 21.57 2.28
N LEU A 308 9.85 21.51 3.37
CA LEU A 308 9.33 21.84 4.71
C LEU A 308 8.92 23.33 4.81
N ARG A 309 9.67 24.22 4.20
CA ARG A 309 9.42 25.67 4.24
C ARG A 309 8.30 26.11 3.29
N GLU A 310 8.32 25.60 2.07
CA GLU A 310 7.57 26.20 0.97
C GLU A 310 6.29 25.43 0.58
N GLU A 311 6.20 24.14 0.86
CA GLU A 311 5.11 23.33 0.31
C GLU A 311 4.40 22.47 1.35
N ARG A 312 5.04 22.19 2.49
CA ARG A 312 4.45 21.33 3.51
C ARG A 312 3.26 22.03 4.18
N PRO A 313 2.05 21.39 4.17
CA PRO A 313 0.90 21.93 4.88
C PRO A 313 1.19 22.13 6.37
N ASN A 314 0.65 23.20 6.96
CA ASN A 314 0.70 23.39 8.40
C ASN A 314 -0.08 22.29 9.11
N THR A 315 0.61 21.55 9.98
CA THR A 315 0.08 20.39 10.69
C THR A 315 0.93 20.08 11.92
N SER A 316 0.31 19.54 12.97
CA SER A 316 0.99 19.01 14.17
C SER A 316 1.69 17.66 13.92
N CYS A 317 1.50 17.06 12.75
CA CYS A 317 2.11 15.77 12.42
C CYS A 317 3.64 15.89 12.36
N ARG A 318 4.34 15.03 13.09
CA ARG A 318 5.82 15.00 13.12
C ARG A 318 6.46 14.28 11.94
N SER A 319 5.68 13.66 11.01
CA SER A 319 6.23 13.08 9.79
C SER A 319 6.75 14.17 8.85
N ILE A 320 7.91 13.95 8.20
CA ILE A 320 8.43 14.88 7.21
C ILE A 320 7.43 14.99 6.06
N PHE A 321 7.09 13.88 5.44
CA PHE A 321 6.20 13.85 4.28
C PHE A 321 4.75 13.65 4.69
N VAL A 322 3.92 14.64 4.38
CA VAL A 322 2.49 14.63 4.70
C VAL A 322 1.62 14.77 3.45
N ARG A 323 0.34 14.47 3.60
CA ARG A 323 -0.63 14.52 2.50
C ARG A 323 -1.00 15.96 2.16
N HIS A 324 -1.03 16.27 0.87
CA HIS A 324 -1.50 17.54 0.30
C HIS A 324 -2.96 17.44 -0.19
N VAL A 325 -3.56 16.28 -0.02
CA VAL A 325 -4.97 16.03 -0.30
C VAL A 325 -5.62 15.42 0.94
N ALA A 326 -6.89 15.63 1.08
CA ALA A 326 -7.64 15.19 2.26
C ALA A 326 -7.49 13.68 2.55
N PRO A 327 -7.37 13.30 3.83
CA PRO A 327 -7.20 14.15 4.99
C PRO A 327 -5.83 14.84 4.98
N LEU A 328 -5.87 16.18 4.93
CA LEU A 328 -4.69 17.03 4.76
C LEU A 328 -3.76 16.93 5.97
N GLY A 329 -2.45 16.97 5.75
CA GLY A 329 -1.46 17.01 6.82
C GLY A 329 -1.24 15.68 7.56
N LYS A 330 -1.96 14.60 7.24
CA LYS A 330 -1.69 13.26 7.76
C LYS A 330 -0.45 12.64 7.09
N PRO A 331 0.25 11.70 7.74
CA PRO A 331 1.41 11.04 7.15
C PRO A 331 1.11 10.44 5.77
N VAL A 332 2.09 10.49 4.87
CA VAL A 332 1.99 9.73 3.62
C VAL A 332 2.24 8.24 3.88
N GLY A 333 1.55 7.38 3.15
CA GLY A 333 1.86 5.96 3.17
C GLY A 333 2.83 5.58 2.04
N ARG A 334 3.44 4.39 2.14
CA ARG A 334 4.33 3.81 1.12
C ARG A 334 3.77 3.94 -0.31
N ARG A 335 2.45 3.78 -0.49
CA ARG A 335 1.82 3.90 -1.81
C ARG A 335 1.91 5.30 -2.41
N VAL A 336 1.95 6.34 -1.58
CA VAL A 336 2.13 7.72 -2.07
C VAL A 336 3.54 7.88 -2.62
N VAL A 337 4.56 7.40 -1.91
CA VAL A 337 5.95 7.39 -2.38
C VAL A 337 6.08 6.66 -3.72
N GLN A 338 5.51 5.46 -3.84
CA GLN A 338 5.53 4.69 -5.09
C GLN A 338 4.83 5.43 -6.25
N ARG A 339 3.67 6.07 -6.00
CA ARG A 339 2.96 6.86 -7.01
C ARG A 339 3.75 8.10 -7.43
N THR A 340 4.43 8.74 -6.50
CA THR A 340 5.31 9.88 -6.79
C THR A 340 6.42 9.50 -7.78
N VAL A 341 7.11 8.38 -7.52
CA VAL A 341 8.16 7.88 -8.41
C VAL A 341 7.58 7.49 -9.78
N ARG A 342 6.47 6.76 -9.80
CA ARG A 342 5.81 6.38 -11.06
C ARG A 342 5.41 7.60 -11.89
N ALA A 343 4.86 8.63 -11.26
CA ALA A 343 4.50 9.86 -11.94
C ALA A 343 5.73 10.59 -12.50
N ALA A 344 6.89 10.53 -11.81
CA ALA A 344 8.14 11.07 -12.32
C ALA A 344 8.65 10.28 -13.53
N TYR A 345 8.60 8.95 -13.50
CA TYR A 345 8.94 8.11 -14.66
C TYR A 345 8.06 8.41 -15.89
N LEU A 346 6.76 8.57 -15.67
CA LEU A 346 5.83 8.94 -16.77
C LEU A 346 6.16 10.31 -17.37
N ARG A 347 6.60 11.30 -16.56
CA ARG A 347 7.06 12.60 -17.08
C ARG A 347 8.35 12.49 -17.92
N CYS A 348 9.19 11.50 -17.61
CA CYS A 348 10.37 11.19 -18.42
C CYS A 348 10.03 10.37 -19.68
N GLY A 349 8.77 9.97 -19.89
CA GLY A 349 8.36 9.08 -20.98
C GLY A 349 8.70 7.60 -20.75
N TRP A 350 8.99 7.19 -19.51
CA TRP A 350 9.41 5.82 -19.20
C TRP A 350 8.25 4.95 -18.71
N ASP A 351 8.16 3.74 -19.24
CA ASP A 351 7.25 2.70 -18.74
C ASP A 351 7.89 1.89 -17.61
N ARG A 352 8.36 2.58 -16.59
CA ARG A 352 8.92 1.98 -15.37
C ARG A 352 7.94 2.17 -14.21
N THR A 353 7.77 1.15 -13.39
CA THR A 353 6.78 1.17 -12.30
C THR A 353 7.37 0.98 -10.90
N ARG A 354 8.61 0.47 -10.81
CA ARG A 354 9.21 0.03 -9.56
C ARG A 354 10.12 1.10 -8.96
N ALA A 355 9.72 1.70 -7.86
CA ALA A 355 10.56 2.65 -7.12
C ALA A 355 11.87 2.01 -6.56
N HIS A 356 11.93 0.68 -6.50
CA HIS A 356 13.12 -0.04 -6.00
C HIS A 356 14.33 0.08 -6.94
N ILE A 357 14.09 0.42 -8.21
CA ILE A 357 15.12 0.75 -9.20
C ILE A 357 16.07 1.83 -8.66
N LEU A 358 15.55 2.88 -8.02
CA LEU A 358 16.35 3.97 -7.47
C LEU A 358 17.37 3.50 -6.40
N ARG A 359 16.95 2.53 -5.59
CA ARG A 359 17.83 1.91 -4.60
C ARG A 359 18.88 1.01 -5.27
N HIS A 360 18.52 0.29 -6.32
CA HIS A 360 19.49 -0.48 -7.11
C HIS A 360 20.50 0.45 -7.79
N THR A 361 20.02 1.57 -8.33
CA THR A 361 20.88 2.62 -8.92
C THR A 361 21.91 3.13 -7.93
N MET A 362 21.50 3.48 -6.71
CA MET A 362 22.42 3.92 -5.65
C MET A 362 23.45 2.83 -5.33
N ALA A 363 23.03 1.58 -5.16
CA ALA A 363 23.93 0.48 -4.87
C ALA A 363 24.97 0.25 -5.98
N THR A 364 24.52 0.28 -7.24
CA THR A 364 25.41 0.13 -8.40
C THR A 364 26.38 1.31 -8.54
N ARG A 365 25.93 2.53 -8.25
CA ARG A 365 26.82 3.70 -8.23
C ARG A 365 27.94 3.57 -7.18
N LEU A 366 27.61 3.10 -5.96
CA LEU A 366 28.61 2.83 -4.93
C LEU A 366 29.58 1.71 -5.34
N LEU A 367 29.06 0.66 -5.96
CA LEU A 367 29.88 -0.43 -6.47
C LEU A 367 30.88 0.05 -7.52
N ASN A 368 30.40 0.83 -8.50
CA ASN A 368 31.23 1.39 -9.57
C ASN A 368 32.26 2.41 -9.04
N ALA A 369 31.97 3.06 -7.89
CA ALA A 369 32.93 3.90 -7.17
C ALA A 369 33.93 3.09 -6.32
N GLY A 370 33.95 1.76 -6.43
CA GLY A 370 34.89 0.89 -5.72
C GLY A 370 34.53 0.56 -4.28
N THR A 371 33.33 0.96 -3.80
CA THR A 371 32.92 0.67 -2.42
C THR A 371 32.82 -0.84 -2.19
N PRO A 372 33.41 -1.38 -1.11
CA PRO A 372 33.33 -2.80 -0.79
C PRO A 372 31.88 -3.26 -0.61
N MET A 373 31.56 -4.47 -1.11
CA MET A 373 30.21 -5.04 -1.09
C MET A 373 29.60 -5.09 0.32
N LYS A 374 30.42 -5.34 1.35
CA LYS A 374 29.98 -5.33 2.75
C LYS A 374 29.47 -3.94 3.16
N GLN A 375 30.20 -2.89 2.83
CA GLN A 375 29.79 -1.52 3.14
C GLN A 375 28.51 -1.14 2.38
N ILE A 376 28.38 -1.55 1.11
CA ILE A 376 27.14 -1.38 0.34
C ILE A 376 25.99 -2.09 1.05
N ALA A 377 26.18 -3.32 1.52
CA ALA A 377 25.18 -4.07 2.26
C ALA A 377 24.77 -3.36 3.56
N ASP A 378 25.73 -2.80 4.28
CA ASP A 378 25.52 -2.05 5.52
C ASP A 378 24.74 -0.75 5.24
N ILE A 379 25.16 0.06 4.27
CA ILE A 379 24.46 1.28 3.85
C ILE A 379 23.02 0.96 3.43
N LEU A 380 22.83 -0.11 2.67
CA LEU A 380 21.50 -0.56 2.25
C LEU A 380 20.73 -1.28 3.36
N ARG A 381 21.34 -1.55 4.50
CA ARG A 381 20.71 -2.27 5.62
C ARG A 381 20.12 -3.61 5.18
N HIS A 382 20.93 -4.41 4.47
CA HIS A 382 20.57 -5.76 4.07
C HIS A 382 20.76 -6.70 5.25
N ARG A 383 19.71 -7.46 5.60
CA ARG A 383 19.78 -8.49 6.66
C ARG A 383 20.68 -9.66 6.31
N ASN A 384 20.79 -9.95 5.02
CA ASN A 384 21.54 -11.06 4.49
C ASN A 384 22.39 -10.55 3.32
N LEU A 385 23.68 -10.80 3.37
CA LEU A 385 24.62 -10.48 2.31
C LEU A 385 24.21 -11.10 0.96
N ALA A 386 23.55 -12.26 0.96
CA ALA A 386 22.98 -12.85 -0.25
C ALA A 386 21.98 -11.90 -0.97
N THR A 387 21.40 -10.92 -0.27
CA THR A 387 20.54 -9.90 -0.92
C THR A 387 21.38 -8.91 -1.73
N SER A 388 22.63 -8.68 -1.33
CA SER A 388 23.57 -7.81 -2.05
C SER A 388 24.29 -8.53 -3.18
N ALA A 389 24.30 -9.86 -3.18
CA ALA A 389 24.95 -10.67 -4.23
C ALA A 389 24.39 -10.43 -5.65
N ILE A 390 23.19 -9.82 -5.76
CA ILE A 390 22.65 -9.40 -7.07
C ILE A 390 23.55 -8.35 -7.74
N TYR A 391 24.30 -7.55 -6.97
CA TYR A 391 25.18 -6.51 -7.49
C TYR A 391 26.54 -7.06 -7.96
N THR A 392 26.96 -8.25 -7.51
CA THR A 392 28.21 -8.86 -8.01
C THR A 392 28.15 -9.16 -9.50
N LYS A 393 26.96 -9.35 -10.05
CA LYS A 393 26.75 -9.60 -11.49
C LYS A 393 26.98 -8.39 -12.39
N VAL A 394 26.98 -7.19 -11.83
CA VAL A 394 27.25 -5.94 -12.56
C VAL A 394 28.63 -5.37 -12.26
N ASP A 395 29.44 -6.09 -11.50
CA ASP A 395 30.83 -5.71 -11.20
C ASP A 395 31.77 -6.21 -12.31
N HIS A 396 31.59 -5.67 -13.50
CA HIS A 396 32.39 -6.04 -14.68
C HIS A 396 33.92 -5.93 -14.46
N PRO A 397 34.43 -4.87 -13.82
CA PRO A 397 35.90 -4.77 -13.59
C PRO A 397 36.44 -5.93 -12.76
N ARG A 398 35.75 -6.32 -11.67
CA ARG A 398 36.17 -7.44 -10.84
C ARG A 398 35.95 -8.79 -11.50
N LEU A 399 34.89 -8.94 -12.28
CA LEU A 399 34.67 -10.16 -13.06
C LEU A 399 35.71 -10.31 -14.14
N ALA A 400 36.10 -9.23 -14.83
CA ALA A 400 37.18 -9.25 -15.82
C ALA A 400 38.55 -9.58 -15.20
N ALA A 401 38.83 -9.11 -13.99
CA ALA A 401 40.06 -9.36 -13.28
C ALA A 401 40.29 -10.85 -12.89
N VAL A 402 39.17 -11.62 -12.75
CA VAL A 402 39.24 -13.06 -12.43
C VAL A 402 38.88 -13.94 -13.64
N ALA A 403 38.54 -13.35 -14.77
CA ALA A 403 38.29 -14.09 -16.00
C ALA A 403 39.58 -14.65 -16.56
N LEU A 404 39.54 -15.91 -16.98
CA LEU A 404 40.66 -16.50 -17.73
C LEU A 404 40.77 -15.83 -19.10
N SER A 405 41.99 -15.73 -19.61
CA SER A 405 42.22 -15.23 -20.97
C SER A 405 41.43 -16.07 -21.98
N TRP A 406 40.81 -15.44 -22.93
CA TRP A 406 40.10 -16.13 -23.98
C TRP A 406 41.11 -16.99 -24.79
N PRO A 407 40.81 -18.28 -25.05
CA PRO A 407 41.67 -19.08 -25.91
C PRO A 407 41.82 -18.41 -27.29
N GLY A 408 43.02 -17.97 -27.64
CA GLY A 408 43.32 -17.28 -28.90
C GLY A 408 43.45 -15.76 -28.80
N SER A 409 43.23 -15.13 -27.63
CA SER A 409 43.67 -13.75 -27.43
C SER A 409 45.19 -13.74 -27.32
N ALA A 410 45.87 -13.01 -28.22
CA ALA A 410 47.31 -12.77 -28.13
C ALA A 410 47.64 -12.13 -26.77
N SER A 411 48.60 -12.69 -26.05
CA SER A 411 49.16 -12.18 -24.79
C SER A 411 49.86 -10.85 -24.99
#